data_f992b302a5570388068ec1c9d373f2bc
#
_entry.id   f992b302a5570388068ec1c9d373f2bc
#
_cell.length_a   1.000
_cell.length_b   1.000
_cell.length_c   1.000
_cell.angle_alpha   90.00
_cell.angle_beta   90.00
_cell.angle_gamma   90.00
#
_symmetry.space_group_name_H-M   'P 1'
#
loop_
_entity.id
_entity.type
_entity.pdbx_description
1 polymer ?
#
loop_
_entity_poly.entity_id
_entity_poly.type
_entity_poly.pdbx_seq_one_letter_code
_entity_poly.pdbx_strand_id
1 'polypeptide(L)'
;IMGSMHVGLEDRPWHFEEMAAYFAERARGGCGLLVTGGFSPNRAGDLLPFGSKLMHNWQVHFHKKVTKAVHDEDGKILLQILHAGRYGYTPLNVAPSAVKSPITPFKPKELSSNQITKTIGHYVRCAKLAKKANYDGIEIMGSEGYFITQMLNKRTNKRTDEWGGSYENRMRFPIEVVRQIREEVGSDFILMFRLSMLDLVEDASEIEEVIELAKELEKAGINIINTGIGWHEARVPTIVTSVPRAAFADITGRVKKELSIPVVASNRINMPDVAEDIIASGKADMVSMARPFLADSEWVNKAAEGRADEINTCIACNQACLDHTFQMKRASCLVNPRAGHETKLLYTPVVKAKKVAVVGAGPSGLACAT
;
A
#
# COMPACT_ATOMS: atom_id res chain seq x y z
N ILE A 1 6.10 9.58 -2.92
CA ILE A 1 5.05 8.63 -3.34
C ILE A 1 3.94 8.61 -2.29
N MET A 2 2.67 8.64 -2.73
CA MET A 2 1.55 8.27 -1.86
C MET A 2 1.42 6.74 -1.81
N GLY A 3 1.86 6.16 -0.70
CA GLY A 3 1.82 4.71 -0.49
C GLY A 3 0.41 4.17 -0.33
N SER A 4 0.25 2.89 -0.61
CA SER A 4 -1.02 2.19 -0.53
C SER A 4 -1.66 2.27 0.86
N MET A 5 -2.96 2.53 0.88
CA MET A 5 -3.80 2.47 2.07
C MET A 5 -5.23 2.14 1.65
N HIS A 6 -5.83 1.16 2.33
CA HIS A 6 -7.25 0.87 2.14
C HIS A 6 -8.09 1.95 2.82
N VAL A 7 -8.92 2.64 2.06
CA VAL A 7 -9.73 3.77 2.55
C VAL A 7 -11.24 3.46 2.60
N GLY A 8 -11.65 2.25 2.19
CA GLY A 8 -13.04 1.82 2.16
C GLY A 8 -13.85 2.37 0.98
N LEU A 9 -13.17 2.99 0.01
CA LEU A 9 -13.76 3.43 -1.27
C LEU A 9 -13.57 2.38 -2.38
N GLU A 10 -12.65 1.44 -2.18
CA GLU A 10 -12.29 0.38 -3.11
C GLU A 10 -13.34 -0.75 -3.18
N ASP A 11 -14.13 -0.94 -2.12
CA ASP A 11 -14.95 -2.14 -1.92
C ASP A 11 -16.24 -2.17 -2.71
N ARG A 12 -16.69 -1.04 -3.26
CA ARG A 12 -17.98 -0.94 -3.94
C ARG A 12 -17.90 -0.13 -5.23
N PRO A 13 -18.48 -0.62 -6.33
CA PRO A 13 -18.46 0.09 -7.62
C PRO A 13 -18.99 1.53 -7.58
N TRP A 14 -19.97 1.80 -6.73
CA TRP A 14 -20.56 3.15 -6.61
C TRP A 14 -19.72 4.15 -5.83
N HIS A 15 -18.61 3.72 -5.19
CA HIS A 15 -17.67 4.61 -4.53
C HIS A 15 -16.53 5.06 -5.45
N PHE A 16 -16.41 4.54 -6.67
CA PHE A 16 -15.29 4.87 -7.55
C PHE A 16 -15.24 6.34 -7.98
N GLU A 17 -16.36 7.06 -8.01
CA GLU A 17 -16.37 8.51 -8.21
C GLU A 17 -15.74 9.24 -7.00
N GLU A 18 -16.08 8.82 -5.79
CA GLU A 18 -15.49 9.36 -4.57
C GLU A 18 -13.99 8.99 -4.48
N MET A 19 -13.61 7.78 -4.88
CA MET A 19 -12.23 7.33 -4.96
C MET A 19 -11.43 8.12 -6.01
N ALA A 20 -12.03 8.45 -7.14
CA ALA A 20 -11.44 9.29 -8.17
C ALA A 20 -11.14 10.70 -7.63
N ALA A 21 -12.09 11.34 -6.95
CA ALA A 21 -11.88 12.64 -6.32
C ALA A 21 -10.79 12.59 -5.23
N TYR A 22 -10.77 11.52 -4.43
CA TYR A 22 -9.77 11.31 -3.39
C TYR A 22 -8.34 11.29 -3.95
N PHE A 23 -8.09 10.53 -5.02
CA PHE A 23 -6.75 10.45 -5.62
C PHE A 23 -6.40 11.70 -6.44
N ALA A 24 -7.36 12.26 -7.19
CA ALA A 24 -7.13 13.50 -7.96
C ALA A 24 -6.70 14.67 -7.07
N GLU A 25 -7.31 14.82 -5.88
CA GLU A 25 -6.92 15.89 -4.96
C GLU A 25 -5.46 15.77 -4.49
N ARG A 26 -4.95 14.55 -4.27
CA ARG A 26 -3.54 14.32 -3.89
C ARG A 26 -2.59 14.49 -5.07
N ALA A 27 -3.02 14.15 -6.29
CA ALA A 27 -2.25 14.47 -7.51
C ALA A 27 -2.12 15.97 -7.69
N ARG A 28 -3.22 16.73 -7.61
CA ARG A 28 -3.22 18.21 -7.62
C ARG A 28 -2.36 18.79 -6.51
N GLY A 29 -2.30 18.14 -5.35
CA GLY A 29 -1.44 18.50 -4.20
C GLY A 29 0.05 18.21 -4.43
N GLY A 30 0.47 17.86 -5.64
CA GLY A 30 1.87 17.68 -6.05
C GLY A 30 2.41 16.25 -5.92
N CYS A 31 1.57 15.26 -5.53
CA CYS A 31 2.04 13.89 -5.42
C CYS A 31 2.23 13.25 -6.81
N GLY A 32 3.49 13.04 -7.24
CA GLY A 32 3.81 12.55 -8.58
C GLY A 32 3.49 11.07 -8.83
N LEU A 33 3.42 10.24 -7.80
CA LEU A 33 3.07 8.82 -7.92
C LEU A 33 2.19 8.37 -6.76
N LEU A 34 1.01 7.83 -7.08
CA LEU A 34 0.03 7.37 -6.13
C LEU A 34 -0.16 5.86 -6.24
N VAL A 35 -0.45 5.19 -5.12
CA VAL A 35 -0.74 3.75 -5.09
C VAL A 35 -2.10 3.53 -4.45
N THR A 36 -2.98 2.76 -5.11
CA THR A 36 -4.31 2.45 -4.57
C THR A 36 -4.23 1.59 -3.31
N GLY A 37 -5.32 1.47 -2.57
CA GLY A 37 -5.53 0.34 -1.65
C GLY A 37 -5.43 -1.00 -2.39
N GLY A 38 -5.24 -2.10 -1.65
CA GLY A 38 -5.02 -3.41 -2.24
C GLY A 38 -6.25 -3.98 -2.95
N PHE A 39 -6.07 -4.46 -4.17
CA PHE A 39 -7.09 -5.19 -4.94
C PHE A 39 -6.71 -6.66 -5.06
N SER A 40 -7.62 -7.56 -4.68
CA SER A 40 -7.38 -9.00 -4.78
C SER A 40 -7.40 -9.47 -6.25
N PRO A 41 -6.45 -10.36 -6.65
CA PRO A 41 -6.45 -10.96 -7.99
C PRO A 41 -7.46 -12.10 -8.14
N ASN A 42 -8.04 -12.59 -7.03
CA ASN A 42 -9.04 -13.65 -7.01
C ASN A 42 -9.86 -13.64 -5.70
N ARG A 43 -10.96 -14.41 -5.64
CA ARG A 43 -11.85 -14.46 -4.46
C ARG A 43 -11.21 -15.05 -3.21
N ALA A 44 -10.25 -15.94 -3.36
CA ALA A 44 -9.56 -16.56 -2.22
C ALA A 44 -8.57 -15.59 -1.56
N GLY A 45 -8.18 -14.56 -2.28
CA GLY A 45 -7.28 -13.50 -1.80
C GLY A 45 -8.01 -12.29 -1.19
N ASP A 46 -9.34 -12.26 -1.13
CA ASP A 46 -10.07 -11.17 -0.53
C ASP A 46 -9.69 -10.97 0.94
N LEU A 47 -9.37 -9.73 1.33
CA LEU A 47 -9.09 -9.40 2.72
C LEU A 47 -10.36 -9.43 3.57
N LEU A 48 -11.41 -8.79 3.09
CA LEU A 48 -12.73 -8.71 3.72
C LEU A 48 -13.79 -9.37 2.83
N PRO A 49 -14.89 -9.86 3.39
CA PRO A 49 -16.01 -10.37 2.59
C PRO A 49 -16.49 -9.32 1.58
N PHE A 50 -16.54 -9.69 0.32
CA PHE A 50 -16.89 -8.79 -0.80
C PHE A 50 -15.92 -7.60 -0.97
N GLY A 51 -14.69 -7.69 -0.48
CA GLY A 51 -13.67 -6.66 -0.58
C GLY A 51 -13.24 -6.33 -2.02
N SER A 52 -12.34 -5.39 -2.12
CA SER A 52 -11.77 -4.89 -3.38
C SER A 52 -11.10 -5.98 -4.20
N LYS A 53 -11.41 -6.06 -5.49
CA LYS A 53 -10.80 -7.03 -6.42
C LYS A 53 -10.84 -6.54 -7.85
N LEU A 54 -9.87 -6.95 -8.66
CA LEU A 54 -9.84 -6.72 -10.10
C LEU A 54 -9.60 -8.06 -10.82
N MET A 55 -10.73 -8.70 -11.23
CA MET A 55 -10.74 -10.06 -11.76
C MET A 55 -11.38 -10.16 -13.14
N HIS A 56 -12.24 -9.21 -13.47
CA HIS A 56 -13.12 -9.28 -14.63
C HIS A 56 -13.06 -8.00 -15.47
N ASN A 57 -13.20 -8.16 -16.78
CA ASN A 57 -13.11 -7.07 -17.73
C ASN A 57 -14.16 -5.94 -17.49
N TRP A 58 -15.35 -6.27 -17.00
CA TRP A 58 -16.38 -5.27 -16.71
C TRP A 58 -15.97 -4.29 -15.58
N GLN A 59 -15.06 -4.71 -14.68
CA GLN A 59 -14.58 -3.85 -13.59
C GLN A 59 -13.68 -2.72 -14.10
N VAL A 60 -13.01 -2.91 -15.22
CA VAL A 60 -12.12 -1.92 -15.87
C VAL A 60 -12.78 -0.55 -16.03
N HIS A 61 -14.08 -0.54 -16.35
CA HIS A 61 -14.83 0.71 -16.54
C HIS A 61 -14.81 1.61 -15.29
N PHE A 62 -14.95 1.02 -14.11
CA PHE A 62 -14.91 1.78 -12.85
C PHE A 62 -13.49 2.31 -12.55
N HIS A 63 -12.47 1.48 -12.73
CA HIS A 63 -11.08 1.86 -12.53
C HIS A 63 -10.63 3.00 -13.47
N LYS A 64 -11.14 3.05 -14.71
CA LYS A 64 -10.84 4.15 -15.64
C LYS A 64 -11.28 5.53 -15.14
N LYS A 65 -12.27 5.62 -14.26
CA LYS A 65 -12.69 6.89 -13.64
C LYS A 65 -11.59 7.43 -12.74
N VAL A 66 -10.95 6.53 -11.98
CA VAL A 66 -9.87 6.87 -11.05
C VAL A 66 -8.61 7.29 -11.80
N THR A 67 -8.17 6.46 -12.76
CA THR A 67 -6.96 6.76 -13.54
C THR A 67 -7.11 8.06 -14.33
N LYS A 68 -8.28 8.26 -14.97
CA LYS A 68 -8.57 9.51 -15.68
C LYS A 68 -8.49 10.72 -14.76
N ALA A 69 -9.10 10.67 -13.59
CA ALA A 69 -9.13 11.79 -12.66
C ALA A 69 -7.73 12.16 -12.15
N VAL A 70 -6.84 11.17 -11.96
CA VAL A 70 -5.44 11.40 -11.58
C VAL A 70 -4.63 11.97 -12.74
N HIS A 71 -4.82 11.45 -13.96
CA HIS A 71 -4.13 11.94 -15.15
C HIS A 71 -4.57 13.36 -15.54
N ASP A 72 -5.83 13.72 -15.31
CA ASP A 72 -6.32 15.09 -15.51
C ASP A 72 -5.59 16.11 -14.58
N GLU A 73 -4.93 15.65 -13.52
CA GLU A 73 -4.09 16.45 -12.60
C GLU A 73 -2.59 16.15 -12.77
N ASP A 74 -2.16 15.66 -13.93
CA ASP A 74 -0.77 15.32 -14.28
C ASP A 74 -0.09 14.28 -13.35
N GLY A 75 -0.86 13.58 -12.50
CA GLY A 75 -0.36 12.54 -11.61
C GLY A 75 -0.22 11.17 -12.30
N LYS A 76 0.53 10.27 -11.68
CA LYS A 76 0.62 8.85 -12.06
C LYS A 76 0.07 7.96 -10.97
N ILE A 77 -0.57 6.85 -11.34
CA ILE A 77 -1.21 5.96 -10.37
C ILE A 77 -0.94 4.48 -10.66
N LEU A 78 -0.55 3.75 -9.62
CA LEU A 78 -0.37 2.30 -9.63
C LEU A 78 -1.55 1.62 -8.93
N LEU A 79 -1.95 0.44 -9.42
CA LEU A 79 -2.87 -0.44 -8.70
C LEU A 79 -2.08 -1.39 -7.81
N GLN A 80 -2.34 -1.43 -6.51
CA GLN A 80 -1.74 -2.46 -5.67
C GLN A 80 -2.49 -3.79 -5.83
N ILE A 81 -1.76 -4.87 -6.17
CA ILE A 81 -2.27 -6.24 -6.19
C ILE A 81 -1.96 -6.90 -4.85
N LEU A 82 -3.00 -7.18 -4.07
CA LEU A 82 -2.91 -7.76 -2.74
C LEU A 82 -3.71 -9.06 -2.67
N HIS A 83 -3.07 -10.16 -2.30
CA HIS A 83 -3.72 -11.41 -1.94
C HIS A 83 -3.55 -11.63 -0.44
N ALA A 84 -4.64 -11.63 0.32
CA ALA A 84 -4.57 -11.66 1.78
C ALA A 84 -3.99 -12.95 2.35
N GLY A 85 -4.08 -14.06 1.61
CA GLY A 85 -3.62 -15.36 2.12
C GLY A 85 -4.42 -15.75 3.38
N ARG A 86 -3.72 -16.23 4.41
CA ARG A 86 -4.31 -16.63 5.70
C ARG A 86 -4.90 -15.46 6.50
N TYR A 87 -4.65 -14.20 6.07
CA TYR A 87 -5.22 -13.01 6.69
C TYR A 87 -6.62 -12.66 6.16
N GLY A 88 -7.13 -13.39 5.17
CA GLY A 88 -8.49 -13.18 4.67
C GLY A 88 -9.55 -13.47 5.74
N TYR A 89 -10.43 -12.48 5.99
CA TYR A 89 -11.61 -12.62 6.86
C TYR A 89 -12.75 -13.34 6.13
N THR A 90 -12.43 -14.43 5.44
CA THR A 90 -13.36 -15.24 4.65
C THR A 90 -13.04 -16.73 4.81
N PRO A 91 -14.03 -17.62 4.84
CA PRO A 91 -13.80 -19.06 4.88
C PRO A 91 -13.19 -19.62 3.58
N LEU A 92 -13.05 -18.79 2.54
CA LEU A 92 -12.43 -19.14 1.27
C LEU A 92 -10.92 -18.91 1.25
N ASN A 93 -10.33 -18.37 2.34
CA ASN A 93 -8.92 -18.02 2.40
C ASN A 93 -8.03 -19.25 2.19
N VAL A 94 -6.88 -19.00 1.55
CA VAL A 94 -5.89 -20.01 1.19
C VAL A 94 -4.49 -19.57 1.61
N ALA A 95 -3.57 -20.50 1.77
CA ALA A 95 -2.19 -20.21 2.13
C ALA A 95 -1.25 -21.28 1.55
N PRO A 96 0.09 -21.08 1.58
CA PRO A 96 1.04 -22.14 1.20
C PRO A 96 0.89 -23.40 2.05
N SER A 97 0.56 -23.24 3.34
CA SER A 97 0.26 -24.35 4.25
C SER A 97 -0.90 -23.98 5.17
N ALA A 98 -1.60 -24.97 5.73
CA ALA A 98 -2.81 -24.77 6.54
C ALA A 98 -2.51 -24.25 7.97
N VAL A 99 -1.68 -23.21 8.08
CA VAL A 99 -1.27 -22.57 9.32
C VAL A 99 -2.23 -21.41 9.64
N LYS A 100 -3.02 -21.55 10.70
CA LYS A 100 -3.98 -20.49 11.12
C LYS A 100 -3.25 -19.22 11.55
N SER A 101 -3.80 -18.06 11.17
CA SER A 101 -3.35 -16.76 11.70
C SER A 101 -3.92 -16.53 13.12
N PRO A 102 -3.16 -15.86 14.01
CA PRO A 102 -3.68 -15.49 15.34
C PRO A 102 -4.69 -14.32 15.29
N ILE A 103 -4.71 -13.56 14.20
CA ILE A 103 -5.51 -12.32 14.05
C ILE A 103 -6.78 -12.49 13.20
N THR A 104 -7.03 -13.70 12.65
CA THR A 104 -8.21 -13.97 11.81
C THR A 104 -8.94 -15.22 12.26
N PRO A 105 -10.29 -15.29 12.11
CA PRO A 105 -11.08 -16.40 12.65
C PRO A 105 -10.91 -17.71 11.87
N PHE A 106 -10.62 -17.64 10.54
CA PHE A 106 -10.63 -18.80 9.67
C PHE A 106 -9.26 -19.43 9.51
N LYS A 107 -9.19 -20.77 9.54
CA LYS A 107 -7.99 -21.52 9.15
C LYS A 107 -7.95 -21.61 7.63
N PRO A 108 -6.84 -21.24 6.97
CA PRO A 108 -6.75 -21.31 5.52
C PRO A 108 -6.68 -22.76 5.02
N LYS A 109 -7.13 -22.94 3.77
CA LYS A 109 -6.85 -24.17 3.03
C LYS A 109 -5.45 -24.08 2.43
N GLU A 110 -4.70 -25.18 2.52
CA GLU A 110 -3.43 -25.33 1.82
C GLU A 110 -3.67 -25.42 0.31
N LEU A 111 -2.90 -24.68 -0.47
CA LEU A 111 -2.92 -24.77 -1.93
C LEU A 111 -2.10 -25.97 -2.43
N SER A 112 -2.61 -26.71 -3.40
CA SER A 112 -1.80 -27.65 -4.18
C SER A 112 -0.85 -26.89 -5.11
N SER A 113 0.23 -27.55 -5.61
CA SER A 113 1.17 -26.95 -6.56
C SER A 113 0.45 -26.37 -7.80
N ASN A 114 -0.51 -27.09 -8.38
CA ASN A 114 -1.33 -26.61 -9.49
C ASN A 114 -2.16 -25.36 -9.13
N GLN A 115 -2.63 -25.24 -7.88
CA GLN A 115 -3.38 -24.05 -7.45
C GLN A 115 -2.46 -22.85 -7.23
N ILE A 116 -1.21 -23.09 -6.80
CA ILE A 116 -0.19 -22.03 -6.72
C ILE A 116 0.10 -21.48 -8.12
N THR A 117 0.35 -22.34 -9.10
CA THR A 117 0.55 -21.94 -10.51
C THR A 117 -0.66 -21.17 -11.07
N LYS A 118 -1.88 -21.63 -10.79
CA LYS A 118 -3.10 -20.89 -11.17
C LYS A 118 -3.18 -19.52 -10.49
N THR A 119 -2.71 -19.40 -9.26
CA THR A 119 -2.69 -18.13 -8.53
C THR A 119 -1.73 -17.12 -9.18
N ILE A 120 -0.57 -17.58 -9.69
CA ILE A 120 0.33 -16.73 -10.52
C ILE A 120 -0.46 -16.15 -11.72
N GLY A 121 -1.18 -17.00 -12.45
CA GLY A 121 -2.02 -16.55 -13.58
C GLY A 121 -3.11 -15.55 -13.18
N HIS A 122 -3.60 -15.59 -11.93
CA HIS A 122 -4.53 -14.57 -11.44
C HIS A 122 -3.86 -13.20 -11.23
N TYR A 123 -2.60 -13.15 -10.73
CA TYR A 123 -1.82 -11.92 -10.66
C TYR A 123 -1.58 -11.33 -12.04
N VAL A 124 -1.16 -12.17 -13.01
CA VAL A 124 -0.93 -11.76 -14.41
C VAL A 124 -2.21 -11.15 -15.02
N ARG A 125 -3.35 -11.83 -14.84
CA ARG A 125 -4.64 -11.32 -15.31
C ARG A 125 -5.01 -9.97 -14.65
N CYS A 126 -4.79 -9.83 -13.34
CA CYS A 126 -5.05 -8.59 -12.62
C CYS A 126 -4.19 -7.45 -13.18
N ALA A 127 -2.89 -7.66 -13.41
CA ALA A 127 -1.98 -6.70 -14.01
C ALA A 127 -2.41 -6.28 -15.43
N LYS A 128 -2.83 -7.25 -16.26
CA LYS A 128 -3.39 -6.98 -17.60
C LYS A 128 -4.65 -6.10 -17.54
N LEU A 129 -5.55 -6.36 -16.59
CA LEU A 129 -6.75 -5.55 -16.38
C LEU A 129 -6.40 -4.15 -15.87
N ALA A 130 -5.40 -4.01 -15.00
CA ALA A 130 -4.90 -2.72 -14.54
C ALA A 130 -4.34 -1.89 -15.71
N LYS A 131 -3.51 -2.50 -16.58
CA LYS A 131 -3.02 -1.84 -17.80
C LYS A 131 -4.18 -1.41 -18.71
N LYS A 132 -5.19 -2.25 -18.90
CA LYS A 132 -6.41 -1.92 -19.66
C LYS A 132 -7.22 -0.80 -19.02
N ALA A 133 -7.14 -0.63 -17.70
CA ALA A 133 -7.78 0.45 -16.96
C ALA A 133 -6.97 1.74 -16.93
N ASN A 134 -5.88 1.82 -17.72
CA ASN A 134 -4.97 2.95 -17.85
C ASN A 134 -4.19 3.29 -16.56
N TYR A 135 -3.95 2.33 -15.66
CA TYR A 135 -2.93 2.52 -14.64
C TYR A 135 -1.55 2.64 -15.29
N ASP A 136 -0.67 3.46 -14.73
CA ASP A 136 0.72 3.62 -15.16
C ASP A 136 1.59 2.41 -14.78
N GLY A 137 1.11 1.60 -13.87
CA GLY A 137 1.77 0.41 -13.38
C GLY A 137 0.98 -0.31 -12.30
N ILE A 138 1.66 -1.22 -11.61
CA ILE A 138 1.15 -1.92 -10.44
C ILE A 138 2.18 -1.95 -9.33
N GLU A 139 1.69 -2.08 -8.09
CA GLU A 139 2.49 -2.50 -6.94
C GLU A 139 2.10 -3.92 -6.53
N ILE A 140 3.08 -4.84 -6.47
CA ILE A 140 2.88 -6.21 -6.02
C ILE A 140 3.13 -6.24 -4.50
N MET A 141 2.11 -6.64 -3.72
CA MET A 141 2.17 -6.64 -2.26
C MET A 141 2.91 -7.87 -1.74
N GLY A 142 4.19 -7.70 -1.39
CA GLY A 142 5.09 -8.72 -0.85
C GLY A 142 5.58 -8.42 0.58
N SER A 143 4.74 -7.80 1.42
CA SER A 143 5.10 -7.47 2.80
C SER A 143 3.93 -7.67 3.77
N GLU A 144 4.10 -7.27 5.03
CA GLU A 144 3.13 -7.22 6.14
C GLU A 144 2.41 -8.54 6.47
N GLY A 145 2.94 -9.69 6.06
CA GLY A 145 2.38 -11.01 6.38
C GLY A 145 1.30 -11.50 5.41
N TYR A 146 1.12 -10.83 4.26
CA TYR A 146 0.22 -11.26 3.20
C TYR A 146 0.76 -12.47 2.42
N PHE A 147 0.03 -12.93 1.41
CA PHE A 147 0.27 -14.23 0.75
C PHE A 147 1.71 -14.43 0.26
N ILE A 148 2.33 -13.42 -0.36
CA ILE A 148 3.71 -13.53 -0.84
C ILE A 148 4.69 -13.74 0.31
N THR A 149 4.58 -12.96 1.41
CA THR A 149 5.42 -13.20 2.59
C THR A 149 5.14 -14.52 3.26
N GLN A 150 3.88 -15.02 3.18
CA GLN A 150 3.56 -16.36 3.65
C GLN A 150 4.23 -17.46 2.82
N MET A 151 4.46 -17.25 1.52
CA MET A 151 5.24 -18.17 0.67
C MET A 151 6.73 -18.14 1.04
N LEU A 152 7.27 -16.96 1.34
CA LEU A 152 8.70 -16.77 1.65
C LEU A 152 9.10 -17.32 3.01
N ASN A 153 8.22 -17.29 3.99
CA ASN A 153 8.56 -17.42 5.40
C ASN A 153 8.39 -18.87 5.91
N LYS A 154 9.39 -19.41 6.60
CA LYS A 154 9.33 -20.76 7.24
C LYS A 154 8.20 -20.84 8.27
N ARG A 155 7.83 -19.73 8.92
CA ARG A 155 6.71 -19.65 9.85
C ARG A 155 5.41 -20.16 9.25
N THR A 156 5.14 -19.87 7.99
CA THR A 156 3.86 -20.13 7.32
C THR A 156 3.95 -21.09 6.14
N ASN A 157 5.13 -21.28 5.57
CA ASN A 157 5.37 -22.21 4.48
C ASN A 157 6.06 -23.47 5.02
N LYS A 158 5.27 -24.53 5.26
CA LYS A 158 5.72 -25.83 5.74
C LYS A 158 5.79 -26.88 4.62
N ARG A 159 5.79 -26.42 3.36
CA ARG A 159 5.83 -27.29 2.18
C ARG A 159 7.19 -27.95 1.99
N THR A 160 7.19 -29.09 1.32
CA THR A 160 8.39 -29.87 0.96
C THR A 160 8.51 -30.09 -0.55
N ASP A 161 7.63 -29.48 -1.34
CA ASP A 161 7.66 -29.48 -2.80
C ASP A 161 8.47 -28.28 -3.36
N GLU A 162 8.39 -28.08 -4.67
CA GLU A 162 9.08 -27.00 -5.39
C GLU A 162 8.71 -25.57 -4.96
N TRP A 163 7.73 -25.41 -4.09
CA TRP A 163 7.26 -24.12 -3.53
C TRP A 163 7.65 -23.92 -2.07
N GLY A 164 8.42 -24.83 -1.46
CA GLY A 164 8.78 -24.78 -0.06
C GLY A 164 10.12 -25.44 0.25
N GLY A 165 10.47 -25.54 1.53
CA GLY A 165 11.76 -26.06 2.00
C GLY A 165 12.88 -25.02 1.86
N SER A 166 13.74 -25.12 0.84
CA SER A 166 14.86 -24.19 0.62
C SER A 166 14.36 -22.76 0.35
N TYR A 167 15.21 -21.76 0.60
CA TYR A 167 14.85 -20.37 0.30
C TYR A 167 14.61 -20.12 -1.19
N GLU A 168 15.43 -20.74 -2.05
CA GLU A 168 15.26 -20.72 -3.50
C GLU A 168 13.84 -21.17 -3.91
N ASN A 169 13.34 -22.28 -3.34
CA ASN A 169 11.97 -22.73 -3.62
C ASN A 169 10.91 -21.76 -3.10
N ARG A 170 11.15 -21.16 -1.91
CA ARG A 170 10.22 -20.19 -1.32
C ARG A 170 10.18 -18.86 -2.09
N MET A 171 11.29 -18.43 -2.69
CA MET A 171 11.37 -17.26 -3.57
C MET A 171 10.73 -17.48 -4.94
N ARG A 172 10.59 -18.71 -5.39
CA ARG A 172 10.07 -19.05 -6.73
C ARG A 172 8.73 -18.37 -7.04
N PHE A 173 7.81 -18.34 -6.07
CA PHE A 173 6.49 -17.76 -6.30
C PHE A 173 6.54 -16.26 -6.66
N PRO A 174 7.12 -15.36 -5.86
CA PRO A 174 7.20 -13.94 -6.22
C PRO A 174 8.00 -13.68 -7.48
N ILE A 175 9.09 -14.42 -7.74
CA ILE A 175 9.88 -14.27 -8.95
C ILE A 175 9.06 -14.64 -10.19
N GLU A 176 8.34 -15.76 -10.17
CA GLU A 176 7.47 -16.17 -11.27
C GLU A 176 6.30 -15.20 -11.49
N VAL A 177 5.71 -14.65 -10.42
CA VAL A 177 4.69 -13.60 -10.53
C VAL A 177 5.24 -12.39 -11.28
N VAL A 178 6.40 -11.88 -10.91
CA VAL A 178 7.03 -10.72 -11.55
C VAL A 178 7.38 -11.00 -12.99
N ARG A 179 8.06 -12.12 -13.26
CA ARG A 179 8.49 -12.51 -14.60
C ARG A 179 7.30 -12.61 -15.57
N GLN A 180 6.26 -13.36 -15.19
CA GLN A 180 5.09 -13.56 -16.06
C GLN A 180 4.27 -12.26 -16.22
N ILE A 181 4.19 -11.42 -15.19
CA ILE A 181 3.56 -10.09 -15.34
C ILE A 181 4.37 -9.26 -16.32
N ARG A 182 5.70 -9.18 -16.21
CA ARG A 182 6.56 -8.41 -17.12
C ARG A 182 6.40 -8.87 -18.55
N GLU A 183 6.35 -10.17 -18.79
CA GLU A 183 6.09 -10.73 -20.13
C GLU A 183 4.72 -10.30 -20.71
N GLU A 184 3.68 -10.26 -19.87
CA GLU A 184 2.32 -9.89 -20.31
C GLU A 184 2.17 -8.37 -20.54
N VAL A 185 2.75 -7.52 -19.67
CA VAL A 185 2.52 -6.07 -19.72
C VAL A 185 3.58 -5.29 -20.48
N GLY A 186 4.74 -5.89 -20.81
CA GLY A 186 5.85 -5.24 -21.54
C GLY A 186 6.68 -4.30 -20.64
N SER A 187 7.67 -3.60 -21.24
CA SER A 187 8.68 -2.77 -20.54
C SER A 187 8.13 -1.44 -20.01
N ASP A 188 7.16 -0.86 -20.70
CA ASP A 188 6.69 0.52 -20.46
C ASP A 188 5.72 0.65 -19.28
N PHE A 189 5.34 -0.47 -18.67
CA PHE A 189 4.45 -0.52 -17.52
C PHE A 189 5.25 -0.63 -16.23
N ILE A 190 5.03 0.27 -15.27
CA ILE A 190 5.79 0.31 -14.01
C ILE A 190 5.43 -0.92 -13.17
N LEU A 191 6.44 -1.71 -12.81
CA LEU A 191 6.32 -2.77 -11.83
C LEU A 191 7.05 -2.35 -10.56
N MET A 192 6.28 -2.05 -9.52
CA MET A 192 6.77 -1.82 -8.16
C MET A 192 6.52 -3.08 -7.33
N PHE A 193 7.45 -3.42 -6.47
CA PHE A 193 7.28 -4.51 -5.50
C PHE A 193 7.42 -3.99 -4.08
N ARG A 194 6.40 -4.20 -3.24
CA ARG A 194 6.47 -3.87 -1.83
C ARG A 194 7.10 -5.04 -1.08
N LEU A 195 8.36 -4.88 -0.72
CA LEU A 195 9.20 -5.92 -0.11
C LEU A 195 9.32 -5.70 1.40
N SER A 196 9.07 -6.76 2.18
CA SER A 196 9.30 -6.71 3.63
C SER A 196 10.79 -6.68 3.91
N MET A 197 11.25 -5.64 4.62
CA MET A 197 12.64 -5.52 5.07
C MET A 197 12.87 -6.18 6.43
N LEU A 198 11.85 -6.16 7.27
CA LEU A 198 11.82 -6.77 8.60
C LEU A 198 10.40 -7.29 8.85
N ASP A 199 10.26 -8.57 9.09
CA ASP A 199 8.95 -9.17 9.37
C ASP A 199 8.53 -9.01 10.84
N LEU A 200 9.48 -8.91 11.77
CA LEU A 200 9.29 -8.74 13.22
C LEU A 200 8.44 -9.84 13.85
N VAL A 201 8.55 -11.05 13.35
CA VAL A 201 7.95 -12.29 13.84
C VAL A 201 8.99 -13.39 13.92
N GLU A 202 8.70 -14.47 14.67
CA GLU A 202 9.57 -15.64 14.75
C GLU A 202 9.65 -16.36 13.40
N ASP A 203 10.77 -17.03 13.13
CA ASP A 203 11.08 -17.72 11.87
C ASP A 203 10.98 -16.78 10.64
N ALA A 204 11.25 -15.50 10.82
CA ALA A 204 11.26 -14.49 9.77
C ALA A 204 12.41 -14.72 8.78
N SER A 205 12.32 -14.05 7.62
CA SER A 205 13.44 -13.99 6.68
C SER A 205 14.57 -13.15 7.27
N GLU A 206 15.80 -13.63 7.13
CA GLU A 206 16.99 -12.86 7.47
C GLU A 206 17.25 -11.78 6.41
N ILE A 207 18.01 -10.74 6.77
CA ILE A 207 18.25 -9.63 5.84
C ILE A 207 19.02 -10.06 4.60
N GLU A 208 19.87 -11.06 4.69
CA GLU A 208 20.58 -11.65 3.56
C GLU A 208 19.60 -12.34 2.59
N GLU A 209 18.60 -13.06 3.10
CA GLU A 209 17.51 -13.62 2.29
C GLU A 209 16.68 -12.51 1.61
N VAL A 210 16.40 -11.39 2.31
CA VAL A 210 15.70 -10.23 1.74
C VAL A 210 16.48 -9.61 0.59
N ILE A 211 17.80 -9.43 0.75
CA ILE A 211 18.70 -8.90 -0.28
C ILE A 211 18.76 -9.85 -1.48
N GLU A 212 18.87 -11.14 -1.26
CA GLU A 212 18.87 -12.15 -2.32
C GLU A 212 17.57 -12.07 -3.14
N LEU A 213 16.41 -12.06 -2.47
CA LEU A 213 15.12 -11.88 -3.14
C LEU A 213 15.04 -10.58 -3.92
N ALA A 214 15.51 -9.47 -3.35
CA ALA A 214 15.47 -8.17 -4.01
C ALA A 214 16.26 -8.19 -5.34
N LYS A 215 17.45 -8.81 -5.36
CA LYS A 215 18.27 -8.99 -6.56
C LYS A 215 17.57 -9.87 -7.61
N GLU A 216 16.92 -10.95 -7.20
CA GLU A 216 16.19 -11.83 -8.12
C GLU A 216 14.92 -11.14 -8.68
N LEU A 217 14.23 -10.30 -7.88
CA LEU A 217 13.11 -9.49 -8.35
C LEU A 217 13.58 -8.42 -9.37
N GLU A 218 14.73 -7.79 -9.15
CA GLU A 218 15.33 -6.85 -10.10
C GLU A 218 15.63 -7.55 -11.44
N LYS A 219 16.26 -8.73 -11.41
CA LYS A 219 16.52 -9.55 -12.61
C LYS A 219 15.22 -9.99 -13.29
N ALA A 220 14.17 -10.25 -12.54
CA ALA A 220 12.85 -10.61 -13.08
C ALA A 220 12.10 -9.42 -13.71
N GLY A 221 12.59 -8.18 -13.55
CA GLY A 221 12.10 -7.00 -14.26
C GLY A 221 11.27 -6.03 -13.41
N ILE A 222 11.46 -6.00 -12.09
CA ILE A 222 10.91 -4.93 -11.23
C ILE A 222 11.64 -3.62 -11.52
N ASN A 223 10.90 -2.50 -11.53
CA ASN A 223 11.45 -1.16 -11.72
C ASN A 223 11.75 -0.43 -10.41
N ILE A 224 10.99 -0.73 -9.34
CA ILE A 224 11.07 -0.01 -8.06
C ILE A 224 10.81 -1.00 -6.92
N ILE A 225 11.64 -0.96 -5.89
CA ILE A 225 11.38 -1.63 -4.60
C ILE A 225 10.82 -0.61 -3.61
N ASN A 226 9.58 -0.82 -3.15
CA ASN A 226 8.99 -0.09 -2.03
C ASN A 226 9.14 -0.92 -0.75
N THR A 227 9.50 -0.31 0.36
CA THR A 227 9.77 -1.05 1.60
C THR A 227 8.55 -1.21 2.47
N GLY A 228 8.44 -2.35 3.14
CA GLY A 228 7.43 -2.66 4.14
C GLY A 228 8.09 -3.17 5.43
N ILE A 229 7.46 -2.94 6.57
CA ILE A 229 8.01 -3.28 7.89
C ILE A 229 6.93 -3.92 8.76
N GLY A 230 7.23 -5.11 9.26
CA GLY A 230 6.44 -5.83 10.24
C GLY A 230 5.18 -6.51 9.67
N TRP A 231 4.89 -7.70 10.16
CA TRP A 231 3.62 -8.37 9.88
C TRP A 231 2.50 -7.78 10.73
N HIS A 232 1.26 -7.87 10.28
CA HIS A 232 0.10 -7.41 11.05
C HIS A 232 -0.05 -8.12 12.40
N GLU A 233 0.46 -9.35 12.54
CA GLU A 233 0.46 -10.10 13.80
C GLU A 233 1.71 -9.82 14.67
N ALA A 234 2.65 -9.02 14.20
CA ALA A 234 3.85 -8.67 14.97
C ALA A 234 3.46 -7.83 16.20
N ARG A 235 4.11 -8.13 17.33
CA ARG A 235 3.89 -7.39 18.59
C ARG A 235 4.77 -6.16 18.73
N VAL A 236 5.71 -5.96 17.80
CA VAL A 236 6.58 -4.80 17.74
C VAL A 236 5.88 -3.70 16.95
N PRO A 237 5.61 -2.54 17.53
CA PRO A 237 4.92 -1.45 16.83
C PRO A 237 5.82 -0.84 15.76
N THR A 238 5.24 -0.52 14.58
CA THR A 238 5.97 0.05 13.43
C THR A 238 5.41 1.37 12.94
N ILE A 239 4.17 1.71 13.29
CA ILE A 239 3.43 2.82 12.69
C ILE A 239 2.75 3.76 13.69
N VAL A 240 2.87 3.50 15.00
CA VAL A 240 2.26 4.32 16.05
C VAL A 240 3.16 5.48 16.49
N THR A 241 2.61 6.42 17.24
CA THR A 241 3.30 7.66 17.67
C THR A 241 4.59 7.40 18.46
N SER A 242 4.64 6.33 19.27
CA SER A 242 5.83 5.97 20.06
C SER A 242 7.02 5.48 19.22
N VAL A 243 6.81 5.11 17.95
CA VAL A 243 7.92 4.75 17.05
C VAL A 243 8.57 6.03 16.53
N PRO A 244 9.89 6.19 16.64
CA PRO A 244 10.61 7.35 16.12
C PRO A 244 10.37 7.57 14.62
N ARG A 245 10.49 8.84 14.19
CA ARG A 245 10.45 9.17 12.76
C ARG A 245 11.63 8.50 12.05
N ALA A 246 11.41 8.02 10.83
CA ALA A 246 12.41 7.34 9.99
C ALA A 246 13.11 6.13 10.64
N ALA A 247 12.53 5.51 11.68
CA ALA A 247 13.13 4.44 12.46
C ALA A 247 13.67 3.25 11.62
N PHE A 248 13.15 3.07 10.40
CA PHE A 248 13.49 1.95 9.53
C PHE A 248 14.29 2.37 8.27
N ALA A 249 14.77 3.62 8.20
CA ALA A 249 15.49 4.10 7.02
C ALA A 249 16.85 3.42 6.83
N ASP A 250 17.53 3.03 7.91
CA ASP A 250 18.84 2.39 7.84
C ASP A 250 18.79 1.00 7.21
N ILE A 251 17.76 0.20 7.53
CA ILE A 251 17.58 -1.11 6.89
C ILE A 251 17.27 -0.97 5.40
N THR A 252 16.48 0.05 5.00
CA THR A 252 16.26 0.39 3.60
C THR A 252 17.56 0.73 2.90
N GLY A 253 18.41 1.56 3.51
CA GLY A 253 19.74 1.93 2.98
C GLY A 253 20.68 0.74 2.82
N ARG A 254 20.57 -0.28 3.67
CA ARG A 254 21.34 -1.52 3.52
C ARG A 254 20.94 -2.29 2.24
N VAL A 255 19.64 -2.43 1.99
CA VAL A 255 19.14 -3.11 0.77
C VAL A 255 19.43 -2.30 -0.48
N LYS A 256 19.27 -0.96 -0.42
CA LYS A 256 19.55 -0.06 -1.55
C LYS A 256 20.95 -0.22 -2.11
N LYS A 257 21.96 -0.39 -1.28
CA LYS A 257 23.37 -0.54 -1.70
C LYS A 257 23.60 -1.77 -2.61
N GLU A 258 22.70 -2.71 -2.60
CA GLU A 258 22.78 -3.99 -3.30
C GLU A 258 22.01 -4.02 -4.62
N LEU A 259 21.28 -2.93 -4.96
CA LEU A 259 20.40 -2.83 -6.12
C LEU A 259 20.78 -1.67 -7.03
N SER A 260 20.49 -1.79 -8.32
CA SER A 260 20.64 -0.73 -9.31
C SER A 260 19.36 0.07 -9.58
N ILE A 261 18.21 -0.49 -9.19
CA ILE A 261 16.90 0.15 -9.31
C ILE A 261 16.56 1.03 -8.11
N PRO A 262 15.67 2.02 -8.25
CA PRO A 262 15.23 2.86 -7.15
C PRO A 262 14.61 2.09 -5.99
N VAL A 263 15.00 2.49 -4.76
CA VAL A 263 14.46 1.96 -3.51
C VAL A 263 13.77 3.07 -2.73
N VAL A 264 12.58 2.77 -2.22
CA VAL A 264 11.67 3.70 -1.54
C VAL A 264 11.61 3.39 -0.06
N ALA A 265 11.93 4.35 0.80
CA ALA A 265 11.77 4.21 2.24
C ALA A 265 10.32 4.47 2.68
N SER A 266 9.87 3.72 3.67
CA SER A 266 8.54 3.87 4.26
C SER A 266 8.57 3.85 5.79
N ASN A 267 7.41 3.99 6.40
CA ASN A 267 7.14 3.97 7.84
C ASN A 267 7.69 5.18 8.63
N ARG A 268 6.79 5.86 9.32
CA ARG A 268 7.08 7.00 10.22
C ARG A 268 7.77 8.19 9.55
N ILE A 269 7.51 8.42 8.27
CA ILE A 269 7.91 9.62 7.53
C ILE A 269 6.67 10.50 7.43
N ASN A 270 6.70 11.72 7.96
CA ASN A 270 5.52 12.59 8.01
C ASN A 270 5.81 14.09 7.90
N MET A 271 7.11 14.48 7.81
CA MET A 271 7.53 15.86 7.64
C MET A 271 8.58 15.98 6.53
N PRO A 272 8.69 17.14 5.85
CA PRO A 272 9.62 17.34 4.74
C PRO A 272 11.10 17.17 5.12
N ASP A 273 11.50 17.68 6.26
CA ASP A 273 12.88 17.53 6.80
C ASP A 273 13.28 16.07 6.96
N VAL A 274 12.37 15.24 7.53
CA VAL A 274 12.61 13.81 7.69
C VAL A 274 12.73 13.09 6.33
N ALA A 275 11.91 13.48 5.36
CA ALA A 275 11.97 12.92 4.01
C ALA A 275 13.27 13.31 3.29
N GLU A 276 13.67 14.58 3.40
CA GLU A 276 14.92 15.10 2.82
C GLU A 276 16.14 14.45 3.42
N ASP A 277 16.22 14.31 4.75
CA ASP A 277 17.32 13.65 5.44
C ASP A 277 17.55 12.20 4.97
N ILE A 278 16.48 11.46 4.71
CA ILE A 278 16.56 10.08 4.18
C ILE A 278 17.20 10.06 2.78
N ILE A 279 16.76 10.98 1.91
CA ILE A 279 17.23 11.05 0.53
C ILE A 279 18.65 11.61 0.48
N ALA A 280 18.92 12.71 1.15
CA ALA A 280 20.23 13.38 1.19
C ALA A 280 21.30 12.48 1.80
N SER A 281 20.95 11.66 2.81
CA SER A 281 21.88 10.66 3.39
C SER A 281 22.08 9.41 2.52
N GLY A 282 21.44 9.32 1.37
CA GLY A 282 21.55 8.19 0.44
C GLY A 282 20.90 6.89 0.91
N LYS A 283 20.02 6.93 1.93
CA LYS A 283 19.33 5.75 2.46
C LYS A 283 18.21 5.24 1.58
N ALA A 284 17.63 6.13 0.76
CA ALA A 284 16.62 5.79 -0.25
C ALA A 284 16.70 6.77 -1.42
N ASP A 285 16.08 6.42 -2.56
CA ASP A 285 15.92 7.30 -3.72
C ASP A 285 14.63 8.12 -3.64
N MET A 286 13.63 7.57 -2.96
CA MET A 286 12.31 8.17 -2.77
C MET A 286 11.78 7.82 -1.38
N VAL A 287 10.72 8.51 -0.97
CA VAL A 287 9.97 8.18 0.25
C VAL A 287 8.50 7.87 -0.08
N SER A 288 7.91 6.94 0.67
CA SER A 288 6.51 6.56 0.57
C SER A 288 5.77 6.88 1.87
N MET A 289 4.71 7.63 1.75
CA MET A 289 3.84 8.03 2.86
C MET A 289 2.39 7.74 2.51
N ALA A 290 1.61 7.17 3.42
CA ALA A 290 0.17 6.96 3.21
C ALA A 290 -0.65 7.94 4.07
N ARG A 291 -0.59 7.81 5.38
CA ARG A 291 -1.36 8.64 6.32
C ARG A 291 -1.04 10.14 6.30
N PRO A 292 0.20 10.60 6.00
CA PRO A 292 0.45 12.03 5.78
C PRO A 292 -0.39 12.63 4.66
N PHE A 293 -0.60 11.93 3.56
CA PHE A 293 -1.51 12.38 2.48
C PHE A 293 -3.00 12.27 2.83
N LEU A 294 -3.35 11.48 3.85
CA LEU A 294 -4.69 11.51 4.42
C LEU A 294 -4.87 12.75 5.30
N ALA A 295 -3.85 13.09 6.08
CA ALA A 295 -3.85 14.25 6.95
C ALA A 295 -3.79 15.58 6.16
N ASP A 296 -3.02 15.62 5.07
CA ASP A 296 -2.87 16.78 4.20
C ASP A 296 -2.71 16.39 2.74
N SER A 297 -3.70 16.70 1.92
CA SER A 297 -3.66 16.40 0.48
C SER A 297 -2.64 17.28 -0.28
N GLU A 298 -2.29 18.47 0.26
CA GLU A 298 -1.35 19.41 -0.33
C GLU A 298 0.06 19.32 0.25
N TRP A 299 0.37 18.25 0.94
CA TRP A 299 1.64 18.05 1.63
C TRP A 299 2.85 18.37 0.76
N VAL A 300 2.86 17.91 -0.52
CA VAL A 300 4.01 18.10 -1.42
C VAL A 300 4.12 19.55 -1.87
N ASN A 301 3.01 20.19 -2.27
CA ASN A 301 3.02 21.60 -2.66
C ASN A 301 3.50 22.50 -1.51
N LYS A 302 2.97 22.29 -0.30
CA LYS A 302 3.41 23.03 0.89
C LYS A 302 4.89 22.81 1.19
N ALA A 303 5.39 21.58 1.06
CA ALA A 303 6.82 21.29 1.22
C ALA A 303 7.69 22.01 0.17
N ALA A 304 7.28 21.98 -1.10
CA ALA A 304 8.01 22.60 -2.21
C ALA A 304 8.01 24.16 -2.10
N GLU A 305 6.96 24.75 -1.54
CA GLU A 305 6.81 26.18 -1.35
C GLU A 305 7.41 26.70 -0.03
N GLY A 306 8.05 25.84 0.76
CA GLY A 306 8.63 26.20 2.05
C GLY A 306 7.62 26.47 3.17
N ARG A 307 6.37 26.00 3.01
CA ARG A 307 5.27 26.13 3.97
C ARG A 307 5.08 24.90 4.83
N ALA A 308 6.18 24.32 5.34
CA ALA A 308 6.15 23.10 6.13
C ALA A 308 5.37 23.24 7.45
N ASP A 309 5.30 24.45 8.01
CA ASP A 309 4.54 24.82 9.21
C ASP A 309 3.02 24.82 8.98
N GLU A 310 2.56 24.90 7.73
CA GLU A 310 1.15 24.80 7.35
C GLU A 310 0.69 23.35 7.09
N ILE A 311 1.59 22.37 7.13
CA ILE A 311 1.24 20.98 6.91
C ILE A 311 0.46 20.41 8.10
N ASN A 312 -0.74 19.90 7.84
CA ASN A 312 -1.48 19.09 8.80
C ASN A 312 -0.72 17.77 9.06
N THR A 313 0.12 17.77 10.08
CA THR A 313 1.01 16.63 10.34
C THR A 313 0.22 15.41 10.83
N CYS A 314 0.45 14.26 10.19
CA CYS A 314 -0.06 12.98 10.68
C CYS A 314 0.53 12.66 12.05
N ILE A 315 -0.30 12.59 13.08
CA ILE A 315 0.09 12.31 14.48
C ILE A 315 0.26 10.81 14.79
N ALA A 316 0.07 9.95 13.80
CA ALA A 316 0.18 8.49 13.90
C ALA A 316 -0.73 7.84 14.98
N CYS A 317 -1.91 8.43 15.23
CA CYS A 317 -2.89 7.95 16.21
C CYS A 317 -3.65 6.69 15.76
N ASN A 318 -3.73 6.42 14.45
CA ASN A 318 -4.44 5.31 13.80
C ASN A 318 -5.98 5.27 13.98
N GLN A 319 -6.59 6.18 14.72
CA GLN A 319 -7.98 6.12 15.17
C GLN A 319 -9.02 6.22 14.05
N ALA A 320 -8.99 7.30 13.24
CA ALA A 320 -9.98 7.49 12.18
C ALA A 320 -9.57 6.89 10.83
N CYS A 321 -8.37 6.37 10.70
CA CYS A 321 -7.88 5.67 9.51
C CYS A 321 -7.88 4.15 9.71
N LEU A 322 -6.88 3.61 10.41
CA LEU A 322 -6.69 2.17 10.57
C LEU A 322 -7.84 1.50 11.32
N ASP A 323 -8.28 2.08 12.46
CA ASP A 323 -9.38 1.52 13.26
C ASP A 323 -10.71 1.53 12.48
N HIS A 324 -10.96 2.58 11.66
CA HIS A 324 -12.12 2.60 10.78
C HIS A 324 -12.06 1.49 9.73
N THR A 325 -10.90 1.28 9.10
CA THR A 325 -10.72 0.21 8.12
C THR A 325 -11.01 -1.17 8.72
N PHE A 326 -10.49 -1.47 9.90
CA PHE A 326 -10.77 -2.74 10.59
C PHE A 326 -12.24 -2.88 11.04
N GLN A 327 -12.97 -1.78 11.19
CA GLN A 327 -14.41 -1.77 11.44
C GLN A 327 -15.24 -1.74 10.15
N MET A 328 -14.63 -1.93 8.99
CA MET A 328 -15.27 -1.83 7.66
C MET A 328 -15.96 -0.47 7.44
N LYS A 329 -15.41 0.59 8.03
CA LYS A 329 -15.85 1.97 7.84
C LYS A 329 -14.89 2.67 6.88
N ARG A 330 -15.38 3.73 6.23
CA ARG A 330 -14.54 4.63 5.45
C ARG A 330 -13.45 5.24 6.33
N ALA A 331 -12.22 5.22 5.86
CA ALA A 331 -11.12 5.90 6.53
C ALA A 331 -11.31 7.43 6.45
N SER A 332 -10.90 8.10 7.51
CA SER A 332 -10.81 9.55 7.62
C SER A 332 -9.58 9.91 8.47
N CYS A 333 -9.45 11.14 8.90
CA CYS A 333 -8.32 11.59 9.71
C CYS A 333 -8.80 12.54 10.82
N LEU A 334 -8.22 12.40 12.02
CA LEU A 334 -8.59 13.29 13.15
C LEU A 334 -8.13 14.74 12.94
N VAL A 335 -7.04 14.94 12.17
CA VAL A 335 -6.54 16.29 11.84
C VAL A 335 -7.05 16.79 10.49
N ASN A 336 -7.80 15.95 9.75
CA ASN A 336 -8.43 16.32 8.47
C ASN A 336 -9.76 15.59 8.32
N PRO A 337 -10.87 16.08 8.83
CA PRO A 337 -12.18 15.43 8.75
C PRO A 337 -12.70 15.29 7.32
N ARG A 338 -12.15 16.07 6.37
CA ARG A 338 -12.50 16.01 4.95
C ARG A 338 -11.92 14.77 4.26
N ALA A 339 -10.84 14.18 4.81
CA ALA A 339 -10.21 13.00 4.24
C ALA A 339 -11.20 11.83 4.08
N GLY A 340 -11.30 11.30 2.86
CA GLY A 340 -12.28 10.28 2.47
C GLY A 340 -13.70 10.84 2.22
N HIS A 341 -13.91 12.14 2.37
CA HIS A 341 -15.18 12.85 2.17
C HIS A 341 -15.06 14.03 1.20
N GLU A 342 -14.09 13.99 0.28
CA GLU A 342 -13.73 15.07 -0.63
C GLU A 342 -14.90 15.56 -1.50
N THR A 343 -15.85 14.68 -1.83
CA THR A 343 -17.05 15.03 -2.62
C THR A 343 -18.23 15.54 -1.77
N LYS A 344 -18.14 15.46 -0.45
CA LYS A 344 -19.24 15.80 0.48
C LYS A 344 -18.94 17.03 1.30
N LEU A 345 -17.72 17.14 1.80
CA LEU A 345 -17.26 18.27 2.58
C LEU A 345 -16.50 19.25 1.67
N LEU A 346 -17.26 20.10 0.99
CA LEU A 346 -16.72 21.08 0.05
C LEU A 346 -16.53 22.42 0.76
N TYR A 347 -15.33 22.98 0.66
CA TYR A 347 -15.04 24.35 1.08
C TYR A 347 -15.45 25.30 -0.07
N THR A 348 -16.66 25.82 0.00
CA THR A 348 -17.16 26.79 -0.98
C THR A 348 -17.10 28.21 -0.41
N PRO A 349 -16.74 29.21 -1.23
CA PRO A 349 -16.82 30.61 -0.80
C PRO A 349 -18.22 30.96 -0.27
N VAL A 350 -18.28 31.66 0.83
CA VAL A 350 -19.57 32.11 1.38
C VAL A 350 -20.14 33.25 0.56
N VAL A 351 -21.45 33.21 0.27
CA VAL A 351 -22.15 34.30 -0.44
C VAL A 351 -22.16 35.60 0.38
N LYS A 352 -22.25 35.49 1.71
CA LYS A 352 -22.25 36.62 2.63
C LYS A 352 -21.41 36.29 3.84
N ALA A 353 -20.39 37.11 4.10
CA ALA A 353 -19.55 36.97 5.28
C ALA A 353 -20.39 37.13 6.56
N LYS A 354 -20.16 36.26 7.53
CA LYS A 354 -20.80 36.30 8.86
C LYS A 354 -19.72 36.45 9.92
N LYS A 355 -20.05 37.15 11.01
CA LYS A 355 -19.23 37.10 12.21
C LYS A 355 -19.61 35.85 13.00
N VAL A 356 -18.65 34.99 13.24
CA VAL A 356 -18.84 33.73 13.99
C VAL A 356 -17.96 33.80 15.24
N ALA A 357 -18.54 33.49 16.39
CA ALA A 357 -17.79 33.36 17.63
C ALA A 357 -17.54 31.86 17.86
N VAL A 358 -16.28 31.46 17.93
CA VAL A 358 -15.86 30.10 18.28
C VAL A 358 -15.45 30.08 19.74
N VAL A 359 -16.20 29.33 20.57
CA VAL A 359 -15.93 29.23 21.99
C VAL A 359 -15.19 27.97 22.30
N GLY A 360 -13.93 28.09 22.72
CA GLY A 360 -13.02 27.00 23.03
C GLY A 360 -11.86 26.88 22.05
N ALA A 361 -10.63 26.79 22.58
CA ALA A 361 -9.39 26.64 21.82
C ALA A 361 -8.88 25.17 21.79
N GLY A 362 -9.79 24.21 21.96
CA GLY A 362 -9.47 22.79 21.74
C GLY A 362 -9.43 22.44 20.24
N PRO A 363 -9.06 21.21 19.88
CA PRO A 363 -8.92 20.79 18.47
C PRO A 363 -10.13 21.13 17.59
N SER A 364 -11.34 20.93 18.10
CA SER A 364 -12.59 21.25 17.36
C SER A 364 -12.78 22.75 17.12
N GLY A 365 -12.47 23.59 18.12
CA GLY A 365 -12.58 25.04 17.99
C GLY A 365 -11.54 25.60 17.03
N LEU A 366 -10.30 25.13 17.11
CA LEU A 366 -9.24 25.49 16.18
C LEU A 366 -9.60 25.09 14.75
N ALA A 367 -10.03 23.85 14.52
CA ALA A 367 -10.45 23.37 13.20
C ALA A 367 -11.68 24.10 12.64
N CYS A 368 -12.52 24.69 13.51
CA CYS A 368 -13.67 25.49 13.07
C CYS A 368 -13.27 26.92 12.72
N ALA A 369 -12.19 27.44 13.30
CA ALA A 369 -11.74 28.81 13.12
C ALA A 369 -10.80 29.01 11.92
N THR A 370 -10.16 27.92 11.47
CA THR A 370 -9.29 27.87 10.29
C THR A 370 -10.06 27.48 9.03
#